data_6f08f45aa2aeaff19a2012d28a46758a
#
_entry.id   6f08f45aa2aeaff19a2012d28a46758a
#
_cell.length_a   1.000
_cell.length_b   1.000
_cell.length_c   1.000
_cell.angle_alpha   90.00
_cell.angle_beta   90.00
_cell.angle_gamma   90.00
#
_symmetry.space_group_name_H-M   'P 1'
#
loop_
_entity.id
_entity.type
_entity.pdbx_description
1 polymer ?
#
loop_
_entity_poly.entity_id
_entity_poly.type
_entity_poly.pdbx_seq_one_letter_code
_entity_poly.pdbx_strand_id
1 'polypeptide(L)'
;MNELIVIGGSAGALEALLALVPALSDEVVSPIAIALHLGANQRNLVPDLLRKVTRRSVVEAEDKQPLEPRFIYVAPPNYHLLIERTHTLALSVDEFVNFSRPSIDVLFESAADAYRTGCTGVLLSGANEDGARGLQRIADAGGRAYVQAPASASQPTMPDAGLRRLGPRARVFPIPELARALAPSMIASYSEGRL
;
A
#
# COMPACT_ATOMS: atom_id res chain seq x y z
N MET A 1 -2.92 -4.54 -17.32
CA MET A 1 -1.97 -4.58 -16.19
C MET A 1 -2.65 -5.29 -15.04
N ASN A 2 -2.02 -6.34 -14.49
CA ASN A 2 -2.67 -7.24 -13.52
C ASN A 2 -2.11 -7.11 -12.10
N GLU A 3 -1.34 -6.06 -11.83
CA GLU A 3 -0.73 -5.86 -10.51
C GLU A 3 -0.99 -4.45 -9.96
N LEU A 4 -1.20 -4.37 -8.65
CA LEU A 4 -1.37 -3.15 -7.88
C LEU A 4 -0.65 -3.30 -6.54
N ILE A 5 0.04 -2.25 -6.11
CA ILE A 5 0.59 -2.14 -4.75
C ILE A 5 -0.28 -1.16 -3.97
N VAL A 6 -0.77 -1.58 -2.81
CA VAL A 6 -1.48 -0.70 -1.86
C VAL A 6 -0.69 -0.57 -0.57
N ILE A 7 -0.53 0.66 -0.09
CA ILE A 7 0.28 0.96 1.09
C ILE A 7 -0.57 1.71 2.10
N GLY A 8 -0.57 1.24 3.33
CA GLY A 8 -1.28 1.85 4.45
C GLY A 8 -0.35 2.19 5.60
N GLY A 9 -0.67 3.25 6.33
CA GLY A 9 0.07 3.65 7.50
C GLY A 9 -0.53 4.86 8.22
N SER A 10 0.05 5.20 9.36
CA SER A 10 -0.40 6.31 10.19
C SER A 10 0.82 7.03 10.80
N ALA A 11 0.86 7.18 12.12
CA ALA A 11 1.97 7.83 12.80
C ALA A 11 3.33 7.18 12.45
N GLY A 12 4.29 7.98 11.96
CA GLY A 12 5.62 7.53 11.52
C GLY A 12 5.66 6.89 10.12
N ALA A 13 4.51 6.71 9.45
CA ALA A 13 4.47 6.11 8.11
C ALA A 13 5.00 7.03 7.00
N LEU A 14 4.90 8.35 7.17
CA LEU A 14 5.45 9.28 6.18
C LEU A 14 6.97 9.15 6.07
N GLU A 15 7.68 9.03 7.19
CA GLU A 15 9.12 8.81 7.21
C GLU A 15 9.48 7.47 6.54
N ALA A 16 8.71 6.42 6.83
CA ALA A 16 8.87 5.12 6.18
C ALA A 16 8.66 5.22 4.65
N LEU A 17 7.64 5.97 4.18
CA LEU A 17 7.41 6.20 2.75
C LEU A 17 8.52 6.98 2.07
N LEU A 18 9.03 8.04 2.74
CA LEU A 18 10.14 8.84 2.22
C LEU A 18 11.44 8.03 2.08
N ALA A 19 11.59 6.95 2.84
CA ALA A 19 12.70 6.01 2.70
C ALA A 19 12.38 4.87 1.69
N LEU A 20 11.14 4.37 1.66
CA LEU A 20 10.71 3.27 0.80
C LEU A 20 10.65 3.66 -0.67
N VAL A 21 9.96 4.77 -0.98
CA VAL A 21 9.63 5.15 -2.36
C VAL A 21 10.87 5.40 -3.23
N PRO A 22 11.91 6.12 -2.78
CA PRO A 22 13.13 6.29 -3.58
C PRO A 22 13.96 5.01 -3.71
N ALA A 23 13.79 4.04 -2.81
CA ALA A 23 14.48 2.75 -2.83
C ALA A 23 13.79 1.70 -3.73
N LEU A 24 12.61 2.00 -4.27
CA LEU A 24 11.92 1.09 -5.21
C LEU A 24 12.70 0.98 -6.53
N SER A 25 12.92 -0.26 -6.97
CA SER A 25 13.50 -0.53 -8.29
C SER A 25 12.68 0.10 -9.42
N ASP A 26 13.34 0.55 -10.48
CA ASP A 26 12.68 1.01 -11.71
C ASP A 26 11.87 -0.10 -12.42
N GLU A 27 12.12 -1.36 -12.10
CA GLU A 27 11.36 -2.51 -12.59
C GLU A 27 9.96 -2.61 -11.96
N VAL A 28 9.72 -1.97 -10.82
CA VAL A 28 8.38 -1.86 -10.23
C VAL A 28 7.55 -0.90 -11.06
N VAL A 29 6.85 -1.39 -12.06
CA VAL A 29 5.99 -0.57 -12.94
C VAL A 29 4.54 -0.50 -12.46
N SER A 30 4.15 -1.35 -11.51
CA SER A 30 2.80 -1.39 -10.96
C SER A 30 2.39 -0.04 -10.38
N PRO A 31 1.13 0.41 -10.56
CA PRO A 31 0.61 1.55 -9.84
C PRO A 31 0.65 1.32 -8.33
N ILE A 32 0.75 2.40 -7.59
CA ILE A 32 0.79 2.38 -6.12
C ILE A 32 -0.34 3.27 -5.59
N ALA A 33 -1.21 2.76 -4.74
CA ALA A 33 -2.22 3.55 -4.04
C ALA A 33 -1.90 3.59 -2.54
N ILE A 34 -1.96 4.78 -1.95
CA ILE A 34 -1.53 5.03 -0.56
C ILE A 34 -2.68 5.62 0.24
N ALA A 35 -2.99 5.03 1.38
CA ALA A 35 -3.85 5.61 2.40
C ALA A 35 -3.03 5.89 3.67
N LEU A 36 -2.94 7.16 4.06
CA LEU A 36 -2.41 7.58 5.35
C LEU A 36 -3.49 8.25 6.17
N HIS A 37 -3.48 8.02 7.48
CA HIS A 37 -4.35 8.77 8.39
C HIS A 37 -3.86 10.21 8.49
N LEU A 38 -4.61 11.11 7.90
CA LEU A 38 -4.40 12.56 7.94
C LEU A 38 -5.58 13.23 8.63
N GLY A 39 -5.32 14.34 9.32
CA GLY A 39 -6.40 15.13 9.89
C GLY A 39 -7.32 15.70 8.79
N ALA A 40 -8.64 15.60 8.97
CA ALA A 40 -9.66 15.93 7.96
C ALA A 40 -9.51 17.36 7.36
N ASN A 41 -8.95 18.29 8.12
CA ASN A 41 -8.80 19.69 7.72
C ASN A 41 -7.33 20.06 7.40
N GLN A 42 -6.45 19.07 7.27
CA GLN A 42 -5.05 19.32 6.94
C GLN A 42 -4.85 19.30 5.43
N ARG A 43 -4.01 20.24 4.94
CA ARG A 43 -3.52 20.15 3.57
C ARG A 43 -2.72 18.86 3.39
N ASN A 44 -3.03 18.10 2.36
CA ASN A 44 -2.28 16.90 2.02
C ASN A 44 -0.91 17.28 1.43
N LEU A 45 0.13 17.25 2.24
CA LEU A 45 1.50 17.52 1.81
C LEU A 45 2.24 16.27 1.33
N VAL A 46 1.65 15.08 1.49
CA VAL A 46 2.28 13.80 1.16
C VAL A 46 2.66 13.73 -0.32
N PRO A 47 1.81 14.09 -1.30
CA PRO A 47 2.20 14.10 -2.70
C PRO A 47 3.40 15.02 -2.97
N ASP A 48 3.41 16.22 -2.39
CA ASP A 48 4.49 17.20 -2.59
C ASP A 48 5.83 16.71 -2.04
N LEU A 49 5.81 16.01 -0.90
CA LEU A 49 7.01 15.45 -0.28
C LEU A 49 7.53 14.25 -1.08
N LEU A 50 6.65 13.37 -1.52
CA LEU A 50 7.04 12.20 -2.33
C LEU A 50 7.60 12.62 -3.69
N ARG A 51 7.05 13.63 -4.37
CA ARG A 51 7.58 14.15 -5.65
C ARG A 51 9.05 14.59 -5.56
N LYS A 52 9.52 15.01 -4.38
CA LYS A 52 10.91 15.44 -4.18
C LYS A 52 11.90 14.28 -4.15
N VAL A 53 11.44 13.06 -3.88
CA VAL A 53 12.30 11.89 -3.64
C VAL A 53 12.12 10.78 -4.67
N THR A 54 11.24 10.93 -5.65
CA THR A 54 11.03 9.91 -6.70
C THR A 54 10.89 10.52 -8.09
N ARG A 55 11.16 9.70 -9.11
CA ARG A 55 10.88 10.03 -10.52
C ARG A 55 9.50 9.55 -10.99
N ARG A 56 8.74 8.88 -10.12
CA ARG A 56 7.38 8.44 -10.42
C ARG A 56 6.42 9.62 -10.42
N SER A 57 5.36 9.55 -11.19
CA SER A 57 4.28 10.53 -11.12
C SER A 57 3.54 10.36 -9.79
N VAL A 58 3.49 11.39 -8.96
CA VAL A 58 2.78 11.36 -7.68
C VAL A 58 1.64 12.37 -7.72
N VAL A 59 0.42 11.90 -7.47
CA VAL A 59 -0.80 12.72 -7.49
C VAL A 59 -1.66 12.45 -6.25
N GLU A 60 -2.45 13.42 -5.87
CA GLU A 60 -3.60 13.18 -5.01
C GLU A 60 -4.67 12.47 -5.86
N ALA A 61 -5.28 11.43 -5.30
CA ALA A 61 -6.24 10.59 -6.03
C ALA A 61 -7.53 11.36 -6.33
N GLU A 62 -8.05 11.21 -7.55
CA GLU A 62 -9.32 11.76 -7.99
C GLU A 62 -10.34 10.65 -8.25
N ASP A 63 -11.63 10.96 -8.08
CA ASP A 63 -12.70 10.01 -8.35
C ASP A 63 -12.73 9.61 -9.83
N LYS A 64 -12.92 8.30 -10.10
CA LYS A 64 -12.92 7.70 -11.45
C LYS A 64 -11.59 7.81 -12.22
N GLN A 65 -10.51 8.21 -11.56
CA GLN A 65 -9.20 8.26 -12.18
C GLN A 65 -8.69 6.85 -12.51
N PRO A 66 -8.18 6.58 -13.73
CA PRO A 66 -7.62 5.28 -14.07
C PRO A 66 -6.27 5.06 -13.35
N LEU A 67 -5.99 3.80 -13.02
CA LEU A 67 -4.71 3.38 -12.46
C LEU A 67 -3.68 3.19 -13.60
N GLU A 68 -2.67 4.05 -13.64
CA GLU A 68 -1.62 4.03 -14.66
C GLU A 68 -0.29 3.50 -14.12
N PRO A 69 0.53 2.85 -14.98
CA PRO A 69 1.87 2.42 -14.60
C PRO A 69 2.73 3.56 -14.06
N ARG A 70 3.56 3.24 -13.06
CA ARG A 70 4.51 4.17 -12.45
C ARG A 70 3.90 5.38 -11.75
N PHE A 71 2.56 5.41 -11.59
CA PHE A 71 1.89 6.41 -10.77
C PHE A 71 1.83 5.99 -9.31
N ILE A 72 1.87 6.99 -8.43
CA ILE A 72 1.59 6.90 -7.01
C ILE A 72 0.39 7.80 -6.73
N TYR A 73 -0.70 7.21 -6.27
CA TYR A 73 -1.93 7.88 -5.91
C TYR A 73 -2.04 7.96 -4.40
N VAL A 74 -2.22 9.15 -3.85
CA VAL A 74 -2.36 9.36 -2.41
C VAL A 74 -3.80 9.72 -2.10
N ALA A 75 -4.42 9.02 -1.16
CA ALA A 75 -5.77 9.32 -0.73
C ALA A 75 -5.90 10.75 -0.22
N PRO A 76 -6.91 11.53 -0.68
CA PRO A 76 -7.19 12.85 -0.14
C PRO A 76 -7.68 12.75 1.32
N PRO A 77 -7.43 13.76 2.16
CA PRO A 77 -8.00 13.82 3.50
C PRO A 77 -9.52 13.79 3.46
N ASN A 78 -10.12 13.13 4.46
CA ASN A 78 -11.56 13.06 4.63
C ASN A 78 -12.34 12.32 3.53
N TYR A 79 -11.66 11.51 2.70
CA TYR A 79 -12.26 10.57 1.76
C TYR A 79 -11.68 9.18 1.95
N HIS A 80 -12.51 8.15 1.87
CA HIS A 80 -12.03 6.80 1.63
C HIS A 80 -11.58 6.67 0.18
N LEU A 81 -10.43 6.03 -0.03
CA LEU A 81 -9.93 5.67 -1.35
C LEU A 81 -10.25 4.19 -1.58
N LEU A 82 -10.92 3.88 -2.68
CA LEU A 82 -11.28 2.53 -3.09
C LEU A 82 -10.72 2.23 -4.48
N ILE A 83 -10.55 0.95 -4.74
CA ILE A 83 -10.18 0.42 -6.06
C ILE A 83 -11.39 -0.28 -6.65
N GLU A 84 -11.86 0.18 -7.81
CA GLU A 84 -12.96 -0.45 -8.54
C GLU A 84 -12.47 -1.62 -9.39
N ARG A 85 -13.35 -2.57 -9.70
CA ARG A 85 -13.05 -3.72 -10.58
C ARG A 85 -12.73 -3.31 -12.02
N THR A 86 -13.07 -2.10 -12.40
CA THR A 86 -12.71 -1.46 -13.66
C THR A 86 -11.26 -0.95 -13.68
N HIS A 87 -10.52 -1.14 -12.58
CA HIS A 87 -9.16 -0.63 -12.38
C HIS A 87 -9.10 0.90 -12.38
N THR A 88 -10.12 1.52 -11.83
CA THR A 88 -10.21 2.96 -11.56
C THR A 88 -10.26 3.20 -10.06
N LEU A 89 -9.93 4.40 -9.65
CA LEU A 89 -10.08 4.87 -8.28
C LEU A 89 -11.54 5.30 -8.02
N ALA A 90 -12.00 5.17 -6.78
CA ALA A 90 -13.21 5.80 -6.31
C ALA A 90 -12.96 6.50 -4.97
N LEU A 91 -13.61 7.63 -4.77
CA LEU A 91 -13.59 8.37 -3.52
C LEU A 91 -14.97 8.28 -2.86
N SER A 92 -14.99 7.97 -1.56
CA SER A 92 -16.23 7.89 -0.79
C SER A 92 -16.17 8.75 0.47
N VAL A 93 -17.31 9.33 0.82
CA VAL A 93 -17.55 10.06 2.08
C VAL A 93 -18.37 9.23 3.08
N ASP A 94 -18.46 7.92 2.87
CA ASP A 94 -19.10 7.00 3.81
C ASP A 94 -18.56 7.16 5.24
N GLU A 95 -19.23 6.55 6.19
CA GLU A 95 -18.89 6.66 7.61
C GLU A 95 -17.43 6.28 7.88
N PHE A 96 -16.87 6.84 8.96
CA PHE A 96 -15.52 6.51 9.39
C PHE A 96 -15.40 5.01 9.69
N VAL A 97 -14.35 4.40 9.19
CA VAL A 97 -13.96 3.02 9.51
C VAL A 97 -12.73 3.06 10.41
N ASN A 98 -12.76 2.37 11.55
CA ASN A 98 -11.71 2.41 12.58
C ASN A 98 -11.36 3.85 13.00
N PHE A 99 -12.38 4.71 13.11
CA PHE A 99 -12.25 6.15 13.43
C PHE A 99 -11.41 6.95 12.43
N SER A 100 -11.21 6.44 11.22
CA SER A 100 -10.35 7.06 10.20
C SER A 100 -11.06 7.20 8.86
N ARG A 101 -10.78 8.31 8.16
CA ARG A 101 -11.13 8.55 6.77
C ARG A 101 -10.05 9.44 6.14
N PRO A 102 -9.18 8.87 5.25
CA PRO A 102 -9.22 7.50 4.71
C PRO A 102 -9.02 6.40 5.74
N SER A 103 -9.67 5.24 5.55
CA SER A 103 -9.32 4.00 6.24
C SER A 103 -8.45 3.12 5.34
N ILE A 104 -7.45 2.49 5.94
CA ILE A 104 -6.54 1.57 5.26
C ILE A 104 -7.25 0.27 4.93
N ASP A 105 -8.11 -0.22 5.83
CA ASP A 105 -8.93 -1.42 5.60
C ASP A 105 -9.78 -1.27 4.34
N VAL A 106 -10.44 -0.11 4.14
CA VAL A 106 -11.28 0.16 2.96
C VAL A 106 -10.47 0.08 1.66
N LEU A 107 -9.29 0.70 1.62
CA LEU A 107 -8.41 0.62 0.46
C LEU A 107 -7.98 -0.82 0.20
N PHE A 108 -7.53 -1.53 1.22
CA PHE A 108 -6.98 -2.88 1.08
C PHE A 108 -8.05 -3.90 0.68
N GLU A 109 -9.25 -3.83 1.26
CA GLU A 109 -10.36 -4.73 0.93
C GLU A 109 -10.83 -4.54 -0.52
N SER A 110 -11.03 -3.29 -0.94
CA SER A 110 -11.41 -3.00 -2.32
C SER A 110 -10.33 -3.41 -3.33
N ALA A 111 -9.05 -3.21 -3.01
CA ALA A 111 -7.94 -3.66 -3.83
C ALA A 111 -7.85 -5.18 -3.92
N ALA A 112 -8.08 -5.89 -2.82
CA ALA A 112 -8.12 -7.36 -2.79
C ALA A 112 -9.24 -7.90 -3.70
N ASP A 113 -10.40 -7.26 -3.69
CA ASP A 113 -11.54 -7.67 -4.52
C ASP A 113 -11.32 -7.39 -6.01
N ALA A 114 -10.62 -6.28 -6.34
CA ALA A 114 -10.35 -5.88 -7.72
C ALA A 114 -9.18 -6.65 -8.36
N TYR A 115 -8.09 -6.86 -7.62
CA TYR A 115 -6.82 -7.41 -8.16
C TYR A 115 -6.50 -8.83 -7.71
N ARG A 116 -7.11 -9.34 -6.63
CA ARG A 116 -6.93 -10.71 -6.13
C ARG A 116 -5.44 -11.07 -5.97
N THR A 117 -4.96 -12.08 -6.70
CA THR A 117 -3.54 -12.53 -6.69
C THR A 117 -2.56 -11.47 -7.18
N GLY A 118 -3.01 -10.48 -7.95
CA GLY A 118 -2.20 -9.34 -8.41
C GLY A 118 -2.08 -8.22 -7.39
N CYS A 119 -2.77 -8.31 -6.23
CA CYS A 119 -2.69 -7.29 -5.19
C CYS A 119 -1.48 -7.52 -4.27
N THR A 120 -0.75 -6.46 -3.99
CA THR A 120 0.30 -6.44 -2.97
C THR A 120 -0.03 -5.39 -1.93
N GLY A 121 -0.29 -5.80 -0.69
CA GLY A 121 -0.52 -4.92 0.45
C GLY A 121 0.75 -4.72 1.28
N VAL A 122 0.97 -3.48 1.70
CA VAL A 122 2.08 -3.07 2.58
C VAL A 122 1.52 -2.30 3.76
N LEU A 123 1.70 -2.80 4.97
CA LEU A 123 1.30 -2.13 6.20
C LEU A 123 2.51 -1.57 6.93
N LEU A 124 2.54 -0.25 7.06
CA LEU A 124 3.64 0.50 7.67
C LEU A 124 3.34 0.85 9.14
N SER A 125 4.23 1.66 9.73
CA SER A 125 4.09 2.24 11.07
C SER A 125 2.73 2.88 11.29
N GLY A 126 2.18 2.73 12.51
CA GLY A 126 0.91 3.34 12.90
C GLY A 126 0.50 2.97 14.33
N ALA A 127 -0.33 3.81 14.96
CA ALA A 127 -0.70 3.70 16.39
C ALA A 127 -2.06 3.03 16.63
N ASN A 128 -2.70 2.46 15.60
CA ASN A 128 -3.95 1.71 15.71
C ASN A 128 -3.90 0.42 14.87
N GLU A 129 -5.01 -0.30 14.77
CA GLU A 129 -5.08 -1.61 14.08
C GLU A 129 -5.67 -1.52 12.66
N ASP A 130 -5.98 -0.31 12.15
CA ASP A 130 -6.53 -0.15 10.81
C ASP A 130 -5.56 -0.68 9.74
N GLY A 131 -6.11 -1.33 8.73
CA GLY A 131 -5.36 -1.99 7.67
C GLY A 131 -4.99 -3.44 7.96
N ALA A 132 -5.05 -3.90 9.22
CA ALA A 132 -4.73 -5.30 9.54
C ALA A 132 -5.76 -6.28 8.98
N ARG A 133 -7.05 -5.93 8.99
CA ARG A 133 -8.14 -6.74 8.40
C ARG A 133 -8.06 -6.74 6.88
N GLY A 134 -7.86 -5.57 6.28
CA GLY A 134 -7.70 -5.44 4.83
C GLY A 134 -6.47 -6.18 4.31
N LEU A 135 -5.35 -6.15 5.06
CA LEU A 135 -4.14 -6.90 4.71
C LEU A 135 -4.38 -8.42 4.74
N GLN A 136 -5.15 -8.91 5.73
CA GLN A 136 -5.61 -10.30 5.77
C GLN A 136 -6.46 -10.61 4.53
N ARG A 137 -7.40 -9.72 4.14
CA ARG A 137 -8.24 -9.90 2.96
C ARG A 137 -7.41 -10.04 1.68
N ILE A 138 -6.33 -9.26 1.53
CA ILE A 138 -5.39 -9.40 0.41
C ILE A 138 -4.76 -10.79 0.41
N ALA A 139 -4.26 -11.27 1.56
CA ALA A 139 -3.66 -12.58 1.68
C ALA A 139 -4.67 -13.72 1.41
N ASP A 140 -5.92 -13.59 1.86
CA ASP A 140 -7.01 -14.54 1.62
C ASP A 140 -7.41 -14.60 0.13
N ALA A 141 -7.27 -13.50 -0.59
CA ALA A 141 -7.47 -13.42 -2.04
C ALA A 141 -6.28 -13.97 -2.87
N GLY A 142 -5.23 -14.45 -2.21
CA GLY A 142 -4.01 -14.98 -2.83
C GLY A 142 -2.96 -13.91 -3.18
N GLY A 143 -3.17 -12.67 -2.76
CA GLY A 143 -2.21 -11.56 -2.93
C GLY A 143 -1.03 -11.65 -1.96
N ARG A 144 -0.09 -10.73 -2.10
CA ARG A 144 1.10 -10.63 -1.25
C ARG A 144 0.85 -9.65 -0.11
N ALA A 145 1.15 -10.06 1.12
CA ALA A 145 0.96 -9.24 2.32
C ALA A 145 2.30 -8.99 3.01
N TYR A 146 2.71 -7.73 3.04
CA TYR A 146 3.96 -7.29 3.66
C TYR A 146 3.68 -6.38 4.86
N VAL A 147 4.51 -6.51 5.88
CA VAL A 147 4.45 -5.71 7.10
C VAL A 147 5.83 -5.12 7.36
N GLN A 148 5.89 -3.84 7.64
CA GLN A 148 7.10 -3.23 8.16
C GLN A 148 7.49 -3.92 9.48
N ALA A 149 8.76 -4.28 9.62
CA ALA A 149 9.25 -4.89 10.86
C ALA A 149 8.96 -3.97 12.06
N PRO A 150 8.24 -4.45 13.09
CA PRO A 150 7.87 -3.62 14.25
C PRO A 150 9.07 -2.91 14.90
N ALA A 151 10.23 -3.59 14.95
CA ALA A 151 11.47 -3.03 15.50
C ALA A 151 12.01 -1.82 14.70
N SER A 152 11.57 -1.64 13.44
CA SER A 152 11.94 -0.50 12.58
C SER A 152 10.82 0.53 12.46
N ALA A 153 9.66 0.29 13.05
CA ALA A 153 8.51 1.18 13.00
C ALA A 153 8.57 2.20 14.14
N SER A 154 8.30 3.46 13.83
CA SER A 154 8.17 4.53 14.84
C SER A 154 7.01 4.24 15.81
N GLN A 155 5.93 3.62 15.30
CA GLN A 155 4.81 3.12 16.07
C GLN A 155 4.50 1.67 15.65
N PRO A 156 4.80 0.68 16.51
CA PRO A 156 4.71 -0.74 16.14
C PRO A 156 3.29 -1.31 16.20
N THR A 157 2.31 -0.62 16.78
CA THR A 157 0.95 -1.14 17.02
C THR A 157 0.29 -1.65 15.74
N MET A 158 0.37 -0.91 14.64
CA MET A 158 -0.23 -1.28 13.35
C MET A 158 0.50 -2.46 12.70
N PRO A 159 1.84 -2.47 12.59
CA PRO A 159 2.58 -3.65 12.19
C PRO A 159 2.26 -4.89 13.00
N ASP A 160 2.24 -4.78 14.35
CA ASP A 160 1.93 -5.89 15.24
C ASP A 160 0.51 -6.44 15.02
N ALA A 161 -0.46 -5.56 14.77
CA ALA A 161 -1.83 -5.97 14.45
C ALA A 161 -1.87 -6.76 13.12
N GLY A 162 -1.14 -6.30 12.09
CA GLY A 162 -0.98 -7.02 10.83
C GLY A 162 -0.37 -8.40 11.03
N LEU A 163 0.70 -8.50 11.84
CA LEU A 163 1.35 -9.77 12.16
C LEU A 163 0.42 -10.74 12.87
N ARG A 164 -0.30 -10.28 13.89
CA ARG A 164 -1.27 -11.12 14.61
C ARG A 164 -2.34 -11.70 13.69
N ARG A 165 -2.84 -10.89 12.75
CA ARG A 165 -3.88 -11.32 11.81
C ARG A 165 -3.39 -12.29 10.76
N LEU A 166 -2.23 -12.04 10.19
CA LEU A 166 -1.66 -12.86 9.11
C LEU A 166 -1.07 -14.17 9.63
N GLY A 167 -0.56 -14.19 10.86
CA GLY A 167 0.15 -15.34 11.40
C GLY A 167 1.34 -15.75 10.51
N PRO A 168 1.50 -17.04 10.17
CA PRO A 168 2.62 -17.53 9.36
C PRO A 168 2.68 -16.98 7.93
N ARG A 169 1.61 -16.34 7.45
CA ARG A 169 1.57 -15.74 6.10
C ARG A 169 2.22 -14.34 6.04
N ALA A 170 2.54 -13.76 7.20
CA ALA A 170 3.17 -12.45 7.25
C ALA A 170 4.58 -12.47 6.68
N ARG A 171 4.86 -11.56 5.76
CA ARG A 171 6.22 -11.28 5.27
C ARG A 171 6.68 -9.97 5.90
N VAL A 172 7.69 -10.05 6.74
CA VAL A 172 8.12 -8.95 7.61
C VAL A 172 9.49 -8.47 7.19
N PHE A 173 9.61 -7.17 6.92
CA PHE A 173 10.86 -6.59 6.46
C PHE A 173 11.09 -5.19 7.05
N PRO A 174 12.32 -4.81 7.38
CA PRO A 174 12.69 -3.40 7.51
C PRO A 174 12.59 -2.71 6.15
N ILE A 175 12.47 -1.38 6.14
CA ILE A 175 12.18 -0.60 4.92
C ILE A 175 13.13 -0.90 3.74
N PRO A 176 14.47 -1.00 3.91
CA PRO A 176 15.35 -1.27 2.78
C PRO A 176 15.13 -2.64 2.14
N GLU A 177 14.75 -3.63 2.93
CA GLU A 177 14.45 -4.99 2.45
C GLU A 177 13.05 -5.07 1.86
N LEU A 178 12.10 -4.31 2.41
CA LEU A 178 10.75 -4.18 1.88
C LEU A 178 10.78 -3.62 0.45
N ALA A 179 11.61 -2.59 0.18
CA ALA A 179 11.78 -2.04 -1.17
C ALA A 179 12.27 -3.11 -2.16
N ARG A 180 13.22 -3.95 -1.75
CA ARG A 180 13.71 -5.08 -2.57
C ARG A 180 12.65 -6.16 -2.78
N ALA A 181 11.85 -6.47 -1.74
CA ALA A 181 10.80 -7.47 -1.80
C ALA A 181 9.62 -7.07 -2.70
N LEU A 182 9.44 -5.77 -2.95
CA LEU A 182 8.43 -5.22 -3.87
C LEU A 182 8.87 -5.28 -5.34
N ALA A 183 10.17 -5.48 -5.63
CA ALA A 183 10.62 -5.70 -6.99
C ALA A 183 9.99 -6.96 -7.59
N PRO A 184 9.71 -7.01 -8.91
CA PRO A 184 9.27 -8.22 -9.57
C PRO A 184 10.25 -9.35 -9.26
N SER A 185 9.75 -10.50 -8.76
CA SER A 185 10.60 -11.68 -8.64
C SER A 185 11.07 -12.04 -10.04
N MET A 186 12.36 -11.98 -10.31
CA MET A 186 12.94 -12.67 -11.47
C MET A 186 12.70 -14.15 -11.21
N ILE A 187 11.55 -14.65 -11.67
CA ILE A 187 11.39 -16.10 -11.85
C ILE A 187 12.43 -16.42 -12.88
N ALA A 188 13.52 -17.07 -12.42
CA ALA A 188 14.55 -17.60 -13.28
C ALA A 188 13.83 -18.39 -14.39
N SER A 189 13.89 -17.86 -15.59
CA SER A 189 13.65 -18.60 -16.84
C SER A 189 14.79 -19.59 -17.03
N TYR A 190 14.91 -20.54 -16.11
CA TYR A 190 15.65 -21.76 -16.25
C TYR A 190 14.63 -22.88 -16.41
N SER A 191 14.05 -22.94 -17.57
CA SER A 191 13.47 -24.19 -18.05
C SER A 191 13.78 -24.32 -19.52
N GLU A 192 14.52 -25.43 -19.69
CA GLU A 192 14.54 -26.27 -20.87
C GLU A 192 15.39 -25.79 -22.04
N GLY A 193 16.69 -25.85 -21.81
CA GLY A 193 17.64 -26.26 -22.83
C GLY A 193 17.75 -27.77 -22.85
N ARG A 194 17.00 -28.42 -23.72
CA ARG A 194 17.35 -29.64 -24.49
C ARG A 194 18.08 -30.78 -23.80
N LEU A 195 17.46 -31.91 -23.82
CA LEU A 195 17.95 -33.03 -24.70
C LEU A 195 16.76 -33.79 -25.23
#